data_bbb1934ff4ff9ecb085d3b160f0247e4
#
_entry.id   bbb1934ff4ff9ecb085d3b160f0247e4
#
_cell.length_a   1.000
_cell.length_b   1.000
_cell.length_c   1.000
_cell.angle_alpha   90.00
_cell.angle_beta   90.00
_cell.angle_gamma   90.00
#
_symmetry.space_group_name_H-M   'P 1'
#
loop_
_entity.id
_entity.type
_entity.pdbx_description
1 polymer ?
#
loop_
_entity_poly.entity_id
_entity_poly.type
_entity_poly.pdbx_seq_one_letter_code
_entity_poly.pdbx_strand_id
1 'polypeptide(L)' 'MDQTFKVAAIWDTEAKVFSSQSDIPGLVIEAGTFEEFVALVEDLAPEVVAANLPKVKRPFYFDIQSHRIHASAHI' A
#
# COMPACT_ATOMS: atom_id res chain seq x y z
N MET A 1 3.26 -11.41 19.50
CA MET A 1 3.73 -10.10 19.07
C MET A 1 3.04 -9.72 17.77
N ASP A 2 2.52 -8.52 17.71
CA ASP A 2 1.74 -8.09 16.55
C ASP A 2 2.66 -7.67 15.41
N GLN A 3 2.23 -7.97 14.20
CA GLN A 3 2.96 -7.63 12.99
C GLN A 3 2.30 -6.42 12.34
N THR A 4 3.10 -5.43 11.97
CA THR A 4 2.64 -4.28 11.21
C THR A 4 3.35 -4.26 9.86
N PHE A 5 2.56 -4.24 8.79
CA PHE A 5 3.08 -4.13 7.43
C PHE A 5 2.99 -2.68 6.97
N LYS A 6 3.97 -2.25 6.22
CA LYS A 6 3.98 -0.91 5.67
C LYS A 6 3.54 -0.96 4.22
N VAL A 7 2.57 -0.13 3.89
CA VAL A 7 2.07 0.00 2.52
C VAL A 7 2.11 1.48 2.15
N ALA A 8 2.93 1.80 1.19
CA ALA A 8 3.04 3.17 0.70
C ALA A 8 2.25 3.33 -0.59
N ALA A 9 1.45 4.38 -0.67
CA ALA A 9 0.77 4.78 -1.88
C ALA A 9 1.64 5.82 -2.57
N ILE A 10 2.28 5.43 -3.66
CA ILE A 10 3.19 6.29 -4.40
C ILE A 10 2.44 6.91 -5.57
N TRP A 11 2.40 8.24 -5.62
CA TRP A 11 1.73 8.93 -6.70
C TRP A 11 2.56 8.87 -7.98
N ASP A 12 1.95 8.37 -9.05
CA ASP A 12 2.55 8.35 -10.38
C ASP A 12 1.94 9.49 -11.20
N THR A 13 2.72 10.50 -11.48
CA THR A 13 2.24 11.69 -12.19
C THR A 13 1.82 11.40 -13.63
N GLU A 14 2.49 10.46 -14.28
CA GLU A 14 2.17 10.12 -15.66
C GLU A 14 0.89 9.31 -15.77
N ALA A 15 0.76 8.29 -14.95
CA ALA A 15 -0.42 7.45 -14.97
C ALA A 15 -1.58 8.03 -14.16
N LYS A 16 -1.30 9.01 -13.31
CA LYS A 16 -2.28 9.68 -12.45
C LYS A 16 -2.99 8.70 -11.52
N VAL A 17 -2.21 7.80 -10.97
CA VAL A 17 -2.69 6.85 -9.98
C VAL A 17 -1.69 6.73 -8.84
N PHE A 18 -2.18 6.26 -7.70
CA PHE A 18 -1.32 5.78 -6.63
C PHE A 18 -1.02 4.30 -6.90
N SER A 19 0.25 3.93 -6.81
CA SER A 19 0.63 2.53 -6.90
C SER A 19 1.27 2.10 -5.59
N SER A 20 1.13 0.82 -5.28
CA SER A 20 1.58 0.29 -4.00
C SER A 20 3.07 -0.02 -3.99
N GLN A 21 3.70 0.29 -2.86
CA GLN A 21 5.02 -0.21 -2.53
C GLN A 21 4.92 -0.68 -1.08
N SER A 22 5.18 -1.97 -0.85
CA SER A 22 4.95 -2.52 0.47
C SER A 22 5.93 -3.64 0.78
N ASP A 23 5.97 -4.04 2.05
CA ASP A 23 6.71 -5.21 2.48
C ASP A 23 5.86 -6.49 2.45
N ILE A 24 4.70 -6.44 1.79
CA ILE A 24 3.85 -7.61 1.60
C ILE A 24 4.11 -8.19 0.22
N PRO A 25 4.69 -9.40 0.14
CA PRO A 25 4.95 -10.01 -1.16
C PRO A 25 3.65 -10.22 -1.95
N GLY A 26 3.68 -9.83 -3.21
CA GLY A 26 2.55 -10.06 -4.10
C GLY A 26 1.43 -9.05 -4.02
N LEU A 27 1.53 -8.05 -3.15
CA LEU A 27 0.50 -7.02 -3.08
C LEU A 27 0.76 -5.96 -4.13
N VAL A 28 -0.16 -5.83 -5.09
CA VAL A 28 -0.09 -4.82 -6.14
C VAL A 28 -1.44 -4.10 -6.18
N ILE A 29 -1.40 -2.80 -5.94
CA ILE A 29 -2.61 -1.97 -5.89
C ILE A 29 -2.37 -0.71 -6.71
N GLU A 30 -3.38 -0.33 -7.49
CA GLU A 30 -3.40 0.95 -8.17
C GLU A 30 -4.77 1.59 -7.96
N ALA A 31 -4.79 2.88 -7.67
CA ALA A 31 -6.04 3.59 -7.44
C ALA A 31 -5.89 5.07 -7.79
N GLY A 32 -6.95 5.69 -8.27
CA GLY A 32 -6.94 7.09 -8.65
C GLY A 32 -6.93 8.05 -7.48
N THR A 33 -7.40 7.62 -6.33
CA THR A 33 -7.41 8.43 -5.11
C THR A 33 -6.81 7.65 -3.96
N PHE A 34 -6.35 8.38 -2.94
CA PHE A 34 -5.82 7.73 -1.76
C PHE A 34 -6.91 6.96 -1.00
N GLU A 35 -8.14 7.50 -0.98
CA GLU A 35 -9.24 6.83 -0.32
C GLU A 35 -9.54 5.47 -0.95
N GLU A 36 -9.56 5.40 -2.28
CA GLU A 36 -9.72 4.14 -2.99
C GLU A 36 -8.57 3.20 -2.71
N PHE A 37 -7.35 3.74 -2.65
CA PHE A 37 -6.17 2.95 -2.34
C PHE A 37 -6.31 2.28 -0.98
N VAL A 38 -6.70 3.04 0.04
CA VAL A 38 -6.89 2.51 1.39
C VAL A 38 -7.95 1.42 1.39
N ALA A 39 -9.07 1.66 0.70
CA ALA A 39 -10.15 0.67 0.63
C ALA A 39 -9.68 -0.63 -0.01
N LEU A 40 -8.86 -0.53 -1.07
CA LEU A 40 -8.31 -1.72 -1.72
C LEU A 40 -7.33 -2.47 -0.83
N VAL A 41 -6.50 -1.74 -0.08
CA VAL A 41 -5.60 -2.39 0.87
C VAL A 41 -6.39 -3.15 1.91
N GLU A 42 -7.42 -2.53 2.47
CA GLU A 42 -8.24 -3.17 3.50
C GLU A 42 -8.94 -4.42 2.97
N ASP A 43 -9.31 -4.42 1.69
CA ASP A 43 -10.01 -5.53 1.06
C ASP A 43 -9.06 -6.65 0.64
N LEU A 44 -7.94 -6.31 0.03
CA LEU A 44 -7.06 -7.28 -0.62
C LEU A 44 -5.89 -7.73 0.23
N ALA A 45 -5.31 -6.84 1.03
CA ALA A 45 -4.08 -7.16 1.75
C ALA A 45 -4.22 -8.33 2.72
N PRO A 46 -5.31 -8.45 3.48
CA PRO A 46 -5.44 -9.61 4.38
C PRO A 46 -5.38 -10.94 3.64
N GLU A 47 -5.97 -11.03 2.46
CA GLU A 47 -5.94 -12.24 1.66
C GLU A 47 -4.55 -12.52 1.10
N VAL A 48 -3.87 -11.47 0.65
CA VAL A 48 -2.51 -11.61 0.12
C VAL A 48 -1.55 -12.05 1.23
N VAL A 49 -1.68 -11.50 2.42
CA VAL A 49 -0.87 -11.92 3.56
C VAL A 49 -1.14 -13.39 3.89
N ALA A 50 -2.41 -13.79 3.93
CA ALA A 50 -2.76 -15.17 4.24
C ALA A 50 -2.21 -16.14 3.19
N ALA A 51 -2.21 -15.75 1.93
CA ALA A 51 -1.76 -16.62 0.84
C ALA A 51 -0.22 -16.70 0.76
N ASN A 52 0.47 -15.59 0.99
CA ASN A 52 1.91 -15.51 0.75
C ASN A 52 2.76 -15.56 2.01
N LEU A 53 2.15 -15.29 3.16
CA LEU A 53 2.83 -15.30 4.45
C LEU A 53 2.02 -16.11 5.46
N PRO A 54 1.87 -17.42 5.22
CA PRO A 54 0.97 -18.24 6.05
C PRO A 54 1.40 -18.36 7.51
N LYS A 55 2.65 -18.03 7.81
CA LYS A 55 3.13 -18.10 9.19
C LYS A 55 2.83 -16.85 10.00
N VAL A 56 2.38 -15.77 9.33
CA VAL A 56 1.96 -14.56 10.03
C VAL A 56 0.58 -14.80 10.61
N LYS A 57 0.44 -14.57 11.89
CA LYS A 57 -0.82 -14.82 12.60
C LYS A 57 -1.51 -13.51 12.93
N ARG A 58 -2.82 -13.57 12.97
CA ARG A 58 -3.64 -12.44 13.39
C ARG A 58 -3.51 -12.22 14.89
N PRO A 59 -3.63 -10.97 15.36
CA PRO A 59 -3.88 -9.80 14.52
C PRO A 59 -2.62 -9.29 13.83
N PHE A 60 -2.79 -8.70 12.66
CA PHE A 60 -1.75 -7.94 12.00
C PHE A 60 -2.36 -6.64 11.49
N TYR A 61 -1.50 -5.64 11.26
CA TYR A 61 -1.93 -4.28 11.00
C TYR A 61 -1.24 -3.76 9.75
N PHE A 62 -1.83 -2.74 9.15
CA PHE A 62 -1.27 -2.09 7.97
C PHE A 62 -1.05 -0.62 8.27
N ASP A 63 0.18 -0.18 8.09
CA ASP A 63 0.52 1.24 8.18
C ASP A 63 0.51 1.78 6.75
N ILE A 64 -0.56 2.47 6.38
CA ILE A 64 -0.79 2.94 5.03
C ILE A 64 -0.47 4.43 4.96
N GLN A 65 0.49 4.79 4.12
CA GLN A 65 0.90 6.18 3.99
C GLN A 65 0.89 6.60 2.53
N SER A 66 0.49 7.86 2.30
CA SER A 66 0.62 8.41 0.96
C SER A 66 1.98 9.06 0.82
N HIS A 67 2.59 8.88 -0.35
CA HIS A 67 3.89 9.42 -0.62
C HIS A 67 3.87 10.08 -1.99
N ARG A 68 4.23 11.35 -2.04
CA ARG A 68 4.27 12.10 -3.28
C ARG A 68 5.59 12.85 -3.36
N ILE A 69 6.30 12.62 -4.45
CA ILE A 69 7.53 13.32 -4.72
C ILE A 69 7.20 14.57 -5.51
N HIS A 70 7.59 15.72 -4.97
CA HIS A 70 7.43 16.98 -5.66
C HIS A 70 8.79 17.49 -6.12
N ALA A 71 8.87 17.83 -7.39
CA ALA A 71 10.01 18.55 -7.89
C ALA A 71 9.64 20.03 -7.89
N SER A 72 10.39 20.84 -7.16
CA SER A 72 10.20 22.26 -7.21
C SER A 72 10.84 22.79 -8.48
N ALA A 73 10.01 23.28 -9.40
CA ALA A 73 10.49 23.73 -10.70
C ALA A 73 10.94 25.19 -10.71
N HIS A 74 10.76 25.86 -9.61
CA HIS A 74 11.20 27.26 -9.51
C HIS A 74 11.84 27.50 -8.17
N ILE A 75 12.51 28.53 -8.12
CA ILE A 75 13.32 28.89 -6.99
C ILE A 75 12.68 30.03 -6.21
#